data_55740811e23d91b701361330ac901e4f
#
_entry.id   55740811e23d91b701361330ac901e4f
#
_cell.length_a   1.000
_cell.length_b   1.000
_cell.length_c   1.000
_cell.angle_alpha   90.00
_cell.angle_beta   90.00
_cell.angle_gamma   90.00
#
_symmetry.space_group_name_H-M   'P 1'
#
loop_
_entity.id
_entity.type
_entity.pdbx_description
1 polymer ?
#
loop_
_entity_poly.entity_id
_entity_poly.type
_entity_poly.pdbx_seq_one_letter_code
_entity_poly.pdbx_strand_id
1 'polypeptide(L)'
;TEVEIINSLFPQKAFIAEGCYWGGNSNSYQPWSTDPLYADKFKSWADFYAQAYKDAIRGHANTLDLREATETRGWVTHAKELVKDFISYGGYRLTPIQIEFQPSVQSGQSLTIKHTWRNSGVGVCPNNNRRWNYKYKVSFALLNPESQEIEQMITDDNAEPSAWIKGKDKTYRTSETVSLPAGEYILAVAITDDAQEKKPGLNLAVKNGSFTNGWLKIGTCLLYTSDAADDLT
;
A
#
# COMPACT_ATOMS: atom_id res chain seq x y z
N THR A 1 25.97 2.95 11.86
CA THR A 1 25.19 1.78 12.31
C THR A 1 24.53 1.10 11.12
N GLU A 2 24.09 -0.15 11.26
CA GLU A 2 23.35 -0.89 10.23
C GLU A 2 22.09 -0.14 9.80
N VAL A 3 21.35 0.42 10.77
CA VAL A 3 20.16 1.24 10.49
C VAL A 3 20.49 2.48 9.65
N GLU A 4 21.63 3.10 9.83
CA GLU A 4 22.05 4.23 9.00
C GLU A 4 22.33 3.82 7.56
N ILE A 5 22.94 2.65 7.35
CA ILE A 5 23.17 2.09 6.02
C ILE A 5 21.83 1.80 5.34
N ILE A 6 20.89 1.14 6.04
CA ILE A 6 19.56 0.87 5.53
C ILE A 6 18.84 2.17 5.14
N ASN A 7 18.87 3.17 6.02
CA ASN A 7 18.24 4.47 5.77
C ASN A 7 18.85 5.22 4.58
N SER A 8 20.13 5.03 4.30
CA SER A 8 20.75 5.61 3.10
C SER A 8 20.24 5.02 1.79
N LEU A 9 19.67 3.82 1.83
CA LEU A 9 19.09 3.14 0.68
C LEU A 9 17.57 3.37 0.55
N PHE A 10 16.91 3.87 1.59
CA PHE A 10 15.49 4.20 1.57
C PHE A 10 15.25 5.56 0.85
N PRO A 11 14.22 5.71 0.02
CA PRO A 11 13.15 4.75 -0.30
C PRO A 11 13.45 3.85 -1.53
N GLN A 12 14.65 3.90 -2.12
CA GLN A 12 14.97 3.19 -3.36
C GLN A 12 14.98 1.67 -3.17
N LYS A 13 15.22 1.21 -1.95
CA LYS A 13 15.23 -0.22 -1.60
C LYS A 13 14.24 -0.51 -0.50
N ALA A 14 13.43 -1.55 -0.71
CA ALA A 14 12.63 -2.16 0.34
C ALA A 14 13.52 -3.01 1.24
N PHE A 15 13.20 -3.05 2.53
CA PHE A 15 13.95 -3.77 3.54
C PHE A 15 13.11 -4.86 4.20
N ILE A 16 13.69 -6.05 4.37
CA ILE A 16 13.13 -7.14 5.15
C ILE A 16 13.93 -7.24 6.44
N ALA A 17 13.28 -7.04 7.59
CA ALA A 17 13.88 -7.31 8.87
C ALA A 17 13.71 -8.80 9.18
N GLU A 18 14.80 -9.52 9.36
CA GLU A 18 14.76 -10.82 10.00
C GLU A 18 14.55 -10.63 11.50
N GLY A 19 13.62 -11.40 12.09
CA GLY A 19 13.60 -11.60 13.52
C GLY A 19 14.90 -12.30 13.97
N CYS A 20 15.10 -12.43 15.25
CA CYS A 20 16.32 -13.07 15.73
C CYS A 20 16.24 -14.59 15.59
N TYR A 21 17.31 -15.23 15.20
CA TYR A 21 17.47 -16.69 15.24
C TYR A 21 17.42 -17.28 16.64
N TRP A 22 17.39 -16.46 17.67
CA TRP A 22 17.45 -16.88 19.05
C TRP A 22 16.05 -16.99 19.63
N GLY A 23 15.59 -18.21 19.73
CA GLY A 23 14.26 -18.46 20.26
C GLY A 23 14.13 -18.02 21.71
N GLY A 24 13.27 -17.05 21.97
CA GLY A 24 12.94 -16.54 23.30
C GLY A 24 12.28 -17.54 24.26
N ASN A 25 12.25 -18.82 23.89
CA ASN A 25 11.75 -19.92 24.73
C ASN A 25 12.85 -20.72 25.39
N SER A 26 14.13 -20.44 25.10
CA SER A 26 15.24 -21.08 25.80
C SER A 26 15.49 -20.36 27.11
N ASN A 27 15.13 -20.99 28.21
CA ASN A 27 15.47 -20.47 29.56
C ASN A 27 16.97 -20.53 29.88
N SER A 28 17.76 -21.21 29.05
CA SER A 28 19.17 -21.49 29.31
C SER A 28 20.15 -20.63 28.51
N TYR A 29 19.70 -19.96 27.45
CA TYR A 29 20.59 -19.15 26.64
C TYR A 29 20.00 -17.76 26.37
N GLN A 30 20.71 -16.77 26.85
CA GLN A 30 20.43 -15.34 26.63
C GLN A 30 21.60 -14.76 25.83
N PRO A 31 21.49 -14.61 24.51
CA PRO A 31 22.63 -14.24 23.67
C PRO A 31 23.27 -12.92 24.07
N TRP A 32 22.50 -11.98 24.59
CA TRP A 32 23.04 -10.70 25.06
C TRP A 32 23.93 -10.83 26.33
N SER A 33 23.81 -11.90 27.12
CA SER A 33 24.61 -12.09 28.30
C SER A 33 26.05 -12.52 28.01
N THR A 34 26.30 -13.03 26.79
CA THR A 34 27.61 -13.53 26.36
C THR A 34 28.27 -12.68 25.30
N ASP A 35 27.52 -11.81 24.62
CA ASP A 35 28.05 -10.90 23.60
C ASP A 35 28.44 -9.56 24.25
N PRO A 36 29.73 -9.16 24.21
CA PRO A 36 30.20 -7.90 24.77
C PRO A 36 29.48 -6.66 24.23
N LEU A 37 28.91 -6.73 23.04
CA LEU A 37 28.16 -5.63 22.44
C LEU A 37 26.79 -5.43 23.11
N TYR A 38 26.25 -6.45 23.75
CA TYR A 38 24.89 -6.46 24.30
C TYR A 38 24.80 -6.76 25.80
N ALA A 39 25.92 -7.14 26.44
CA ALA A 39 25.95 -7.65 27.79
C ALA A 39 25.18 -6.82 28.84
N ASP A 40 25.19 -5.49 28.71
CA ASP A 40 24.53 -4.57 29.63
C ASP A 40 23.27 -3.89 29.03
N LYS A 41 22.89 -4.22 27.79
CA LYS A 41 21.81 -3.51 27.10
C LYS A 41 20.44 -4.10 27.34
N PHE A 42 20.36 -5.39 27.54
CA PHE A 42 19.08 -6.10 27.67
C PHE A 42 19.05 -6.89 29.00
N LYS A 43 17.91 -6.82 29.66
CA LYS A 43 17.66 -7.55 30.93
C LYS A 43 16.65 -8.68 30.74
N SER A 44 15.94 -8.70 29.63
CA SER A 44 14.88 -9.65 29.35
C SER A 44 14.72 -9.86 27.83
N TRP A 45 14.01 -10.93 27.44
CA TRP A 45 13.58 -11.13 26.07
C TRP A 45 12.66 -10.00 25.57
N ALA A 46 11.83 -9.45 26.46
CA ALA A 46 10.97 -8.32 26.11
C ALA A 46 11.78 -7.09 25.69
N ASP A 47 12.87 -6.77 26.41
CA ASP A 47 13.76 -5.65 26.03
C ASP A 47 14.44 -5.90 24.70
N PHE A 48 14.86 -7.13 24.47
CA PHE A 48 15.52 -7.51 23.22
C PHE A 48 14.58 -7.38 22.03
N TYR A 49 13.37 -7.93 22.11
CA TYR A 49 12.37 -7.80 21.04
C TYR A 49 11.91 -6.34 20.84
N ALA A 50 11.83 -5.56 21.92
CA ALA A 50 11.52 -4.14 21.83
C ALA A 50 12.58 -3.36 21.02
N GLN A 51 13.86 -3.69 21.20
CA GLN A 51 14.93 -3.08 20.41
C GLN A 51 14.89 -3.54 18.95
N ALA A 52 14.71 -4.83 18.69
CA ALA A 52 14.58 -5.37 17.33
C ALA A 52 13.39 -4.74 16.57
N TYR A 53 12.25 -4.59 17.23
CA TYR A 53 11.09 -3.88 16.68
C TYR A 53 11.43 -2.42 16.36
N LYS A 54 12.06 -1.71 17.29
CA LYS A 54 12.44 -0.30 17.11
C LYS A 54 13.38 -0.13 15.92
N ASP A 55 14.33 -1.03 15.74
CA ASP A 55 15.29 -0.98 14.64
C ASP A 55 14.60 -1.33 13.31
N ALA A 56 13.68 -2.30 13.30
CA ALA A 56 12.86 -2.60 12.12
C ALA A 56 12.03 -1.38 11.67
N ILE A 57 11.36 -0.70 12.61
CA ILE A 57 10.57 0.51 12.30
C ILE A 57 11.47 1.66 11.82
N ARG A 58 12.60 1.90 12.49
CA ARG A 58 13.56 2.94 12.11
C ARG A 58 14.26 2.63 10.78
N GLY A 59 14.44 1.35 10.46
CA GLY A 59 14.98 0.89 9.19
C GLY A 59 13.95 0.80 8.07
N HIS A 60 12.72 1.30 8.27
CA HIS A 60 11.67 1.26 7.26
C HIS A 60 11.33 -0.16 6.77
N ALA A 61 11.29 -1.15 7.67
CA ALA A 61 11.07 -2.54 7.29
C ALA A 61 9.72 -2.75 6.62
N ASN A 62 9.76 -3.42 5.48
CA ASN A 62 8.56 -3.86 4.77
C ASN A 62 7.95 -5.12 5.41
N THR A 63 8.81 -5.97 5.93
CA THR A 63 8.42 -7.26 6.51
C THR A 63 9.28 -7.53 7.73
N LEU A 64 8.65 -8.02 8.78
CA LEU A 64 9.33 -8.69 9.91
C LEU A 64 9.18 -10.19 9.68
N ASP A 65 10.29 -10.85 9.42
CA ASP A 65 10.29 -12.27 9.08
C ASP A 65 10.23 -13.12 10.37
N LEU A 66 9.15 -13.86 10.53
CA LEU A 66 8.88 -14.75 11.65
C LEU A 66 8.67 -16.20 11.18
N ARG A 67 9.47 -16.67 10.23
CA ARG A 67 9.28 -17.99 9.59
C ARG A 67 9.73 -19.18 10.47
N GLU A 68 10.56 -18.96 11.48
CA GLU A 68 11.02 -20.01 12.40
C GLU A 68 10.07 -20.12 13.61
N ALA A 69 9.64 -21.36 13.94
CA ALA A 69 8.59 -21.58 14.93
C ALA A 69 9.00 -21.16 16.36
N THR A 70 10.26 -21.36 16.72
CA THR A 70 10.76 -21.01 18.06
C THR A 70 10.85 -19.50 18.23
N GLU A 71 11.32 -18.82 17.21
CA GLU A 71 11.37 -17.37 17.13
C GLU A 71 9.97 -16.75 17.18
N THR A 72 9.04 -17.25 16.37
CA THR A 72 7.66 -16.79 16.39
C THR A 72 7.02 -16.92 17.75
N ARG A 73 7.25 -18.06 18.47
CA ARG A 73 6.79 -18.23 19.85
C ARG A 73 7.40 -17.21 20.79
N GLY A 74 8.70 -16.91 20.64
CA GLY A 74 9.38 -15.88 21.41
C GLY A 74 8.74 -14.52 21.27
N TRP A 75 8.51 -14.07 20.04
CA TRP A 75 7.81 -12.82 19.74
C TRP A 75 6.40 -12.77 20.34
N VAL A 76 5.61 -13.82 20.15
CA VAL A 76 4.24 -13.89 20.66
C VAL A 76 4.20 -13.96 22.20
N THR A 77 5.18 -14.60 22.83
CA THR A 77 5.24 -14.73 24.28
C THR A 77 5.69 -13.42 24.97
N HIS A 78 6.70 -12.76 24.42
CA HIS A 78 7.38 -11.64 25.09
C HIS A 78 7.06 -10.27 24.49
N ALA A 79 6.56 -10.20 23.25
CA ALA A 79 6.38 -8.96 22.50
C ALA A 79 5.13 -8.96 21.61
N LYS A 80 4.06 -9.63 22.02
CA LYS A 80 2.83 -9.79 21.23
C LYS A 80 2.25 -8.46 20.74
N GLU A 81 2.26 -7.43 21.58
CA GLU A 81 1.71 -6.13 21.19
C GLU A 81 2.59 -5.44 20.13
N LEU A 82 3.90 -5.63 20.16
CA LEU A 82 4.81 -5.12 19.13
C LEU A 82 4.58 -5.82 17.76
N VAL A 83 4.21 -7.11 17.78
CA VAL A 83 3.81 -7.82 16.55
C VAL A 83 2.54 -7.19 15.97
N LYS A 84 1.54 -6.89 16.81
CA LYS A 84 0.32 -6.18 16.37
C LYS A 84 0.62 -4.78 15.85
N ASP A 85 1.50 -4.06 16.51
CA ASP A 85 1.94 -2.74 16.06
C ASP A 85 2.64 -2.83 14.71
N PHE A 86 3.49 -3.84 14.49
CA PHE A 86 4.13 -4.03 13.19
C PHE A 86 3.11 -4.37 12.10
N ILE A 87 2.08 -5.16 12.38
CA ILE A 87 0.98 -5.41 11.45
C ILE A 87 0.28 -4.09 11.07
N SER A 88 0.21 -3.12 11.96
CA SER A 88 -0.44 -1.83 11.73
C SER A 88 0.47 -0.82 11.04
N TYR A 89 1.75 -0.76 11.35
CA TYR A 89 2.68 0.30 10.96
C TYR A 89 3.84 -0.16 10.07
N GLY A 90 4.19 -1.44 10.09
CA GLY A 90 5.22 -2.01 9.23
C GLY A 90 4.79 -2.10 7.78
N GLY A 91 5.74 -2.23 6.87
CA GLY A 91 5.46 -2.31 5.44
C GLY A 91 4.86 -1.04 4.87
N TYR A 92 4.11 -1.17 3.79
CA TYR A 92 3.39 -0.06 3.17
C TYR A 92 1.88 -0.25 3.29
N ARG A 93 1.17 0.89 3.44
CA ARG A 93 -0.30 0.97 3.58
C ARG A 93 -0.79 2.08 2.68
N LEU A 94 -1.16 1.73 1.45
CA LEU A 94 -1.50 2.70 0.41
C LEU A 94 -2.99 3.00 0.43
N THR A 95 -3.31 4.29 0.53
CA THR A 95 -4.68 4.78 0.65
C THR A 95 -4.90 5.94 -0.30
N PRO A 96 -5.94 5.93 -1.16
CA PRO A 96 -6.41 7.12 -1.82
C PRO A 96 -7.12 7.99 -0.78
N ILE A 97 -6.56 9.17 -0.49
CA ILE A 97 -7.12 10.07 0.54
C ILE A 97 -8.02 11.15 -0.05
N GLN A 98 -7.92 11.39 -1.34
CA GLN A 98 -8.75 12.34 -2.06
C GLN A 98 -8.81 11.93 -3.54
N ILE A 99 -10.02 11.89 -4.10
CA ILE A 99 -10.25 11.70 -5.53
C ILE A 99 -11.32 12.70 -5.96
N GLU A 100 -10.95 13.56 -6.91
CA GLU A 100 -11.81 14.59 -7.50
C GLU A 100 -11.98 14.28 -8.98
N PHE A 101 -13.20 14.32 -9.47
CA PHE A 101 -13.53 14.11 -10.89
C PHE A 101 -14.81 14.86 -11.27
N GLN A 102 -15.05 15.03 -12.56
CA GLN A 102 -16.30 15.62 -13.03
C GLN A 102 -17.45 14.64 -12.78
N PRO A 103 -18.55 15.06 -12.10
CA PRO A 103 -19.69 14.20 -11.86
C PRO A 103 -20.48 13.88 -13.15
N SER A 104 -20.29 14.69 -14.19
CA SER A 104 -20.85 14.46 -15.52
C SER A 104 -19.87 14.85 -16.62
N VAL A 105 -19.84 14.07 -17.70
CA VAL A 105 -18.97 14.27 -18.87
C VAL A 105 -19.74 13.93 -20.14
N GLN A 106 -19.58 14.72 -21.17
CA GLN A 106 -20.14 14.39 -22.49
C GLN A 106 -19.37 13.20 -23.08
N SER A 107 -20.11 12.20 -23.60
CA SER A 107 -19.49 11.07 -24.31
C SER A 107 -18.61 11.56 -25.46
N GLY A 108 -17.40 11.01 -25.56
CA GLY A 108 -16.37 11.47 -26.50
C GLY A 108 -15.48 12.60 -25.98
N GLN A 109 -15.76 13.13 -24.78
CA GLN A 109 -14.91 14.12 -24.09
C GLN A 109 -14.03 13.48 -23.03
N SER A 110 -13.06 14.24 -22.53
CA SER A 110 -12.11 13.74 -21.52
C SER A 110 -12.66 13.82 -20.10
N LEU A 111 -12.67 12.69 -19.41
CA LEU A 111 -12.81 12.62 -17.95
C LEU A 111 -11.45 12.90 -17.31
N THR A 112 -11.38 13.95 -16.52
CA THR A 112 -10.18 14.30 -15.75
C THR A 112 -10.34 13.88 -14.30
N ILE A 113 -9.35 13.16 -13.78
CA ILE A 113 -9.33 12.67 -12.40
C ILE A 113 -8.08 13.21 -11.70
N LYS A 114 -8.28 13.93 -10.60
CA LYS A 114 -7.20 14.34 -9.69
C LYS A 114 -7.27 13.43 -8.46
N HIS A 115 -6.14 12.84 -8.10
CA HIS A 115 -6.10 11.89 -7.00
C HIS A 115 -4.87 12.07 -6.14
N THR A 116 -5.05 11.90 -4.82
CA THR A 116 -4.00 12.05 -3.82
C THR A 116 -3.87 10.77 -3.01
N TRP A 117 -2.65 10.31 -2.85
CA TRP A 117 -2.30 9.06 -2.20
C TRP A 117 -1.44 9.28 -0.97
N ARG A 118 -1.67 8.44 0.02
CA ARG A 118 -0.89 8.36 1.25
C ARG A 118 -0.36 6.95 1.46
N ASN A 119 0.89 6.84 1.89
CA ASN A 119 1.41 5.65 2.52
C ASN A 119 1.51 5.89 4.03
N SER A 120 0.75 5.17 4.82
CA SER A 120 0.78 5.27 6.29
C SER A 120 1.72 4.27 6.96
N GLY A 121 2.24 3.29 6.20
CA GLY A 121 3.25 2.36 6.68
C GLY A 121 4.66 2.93 6.61
N VAL A 122 5.59 2.36 7.38
CA VAL A 122 6.99 2.84 7.44
C VAL A 122 7.83 2.40 6.25
N GLY A 123 7.45 1.33 5.60
CA GLY A 123 8.12 0.79 4.42
C GLY A 123 7.66 1.44 3.11
N VAL A 124 8.09 0.89 2.01
CA VAL A 124 7.79 1.39 0.66
C VAL A 124 7.35 0.24 -0.26
N CYS A 125 6.41 0.51 -1.17
CA CYS A 125 6.06 -0.45 -2.20
C CYS A 125 7.26 -0.67 -3.14
N PRO A 126 7.81 -1.88 -3.27
CA PRO A 126 9.02 -2.12 -4.07
C PRO A 126 8.73 -2.23 -5.57
N ASN A 127 7.80 -1.41 -6.10
CA ASN A 127 7.40 -1.43 -7.51
C ASN A 127 8.56 -1.17 -8.47
N ASN A 128 9.56 -0.38 -8.04
CA ASN A 128 10.82 -0.12 -8.75
C ASN A 128 11.81 -1.28 -8.70
N ASN A 129 11.49 -2.39 -8.04
CA ASN A 129 12.34 -3.58 -8.03
C ASN A 129 12.44 -4.16 -9.45
N ARG A 130 13.63 -4.60 -9.86
CA ARG A 130 13.88 -5.19 -11.19
C ARG A 130 12.94 -6.34 -11.54
N ARG A 131 12.51 -7.15 -10.55
CA ARG A 131 11.60 -8.28 -10.78
C ARG A 131 10.17 -7.82 -10.98
N TRP A 132 9.76 -6.71 -10.35
CA TRP A 132 8.42 -6.15 -10.48
C TRP A 132 8.32 -5.18 -11.65
N ASN A 133 9.39 -4.49 -11.98
CA ASN A 133 9.53 -3.66 -13.17
C ASN A 133 8.34 -2.70 -13.39
N TYR A 134 7.95 -2.00 -12.32
CA TYR A 134 6.85 -1.02 -12.33
C TYR A 134 5.49 -1.59 -12.75
N LYS A 135 5.24 -2.87 -12.47
CA LYS A 135 4.00 -3.57 -12.86
C LYS A 135 2.74 -3.06 -12.16
N TYR A 136 2.86 -2.46 -10.98
CA TYR A 136 1.73 -1.92 -10.26
C TYR A 136 1.42 -0.51 -10.71
N LYS A 137 0.18 -0.30 -11.19
CA LYS A 137 -0.31 0.96 -11.74
C LYS A 137 -1.56 1.42 -11.01
N VAL A 138 -1.73 2.72 -10.85
CA VAL A 138 -3.03 3.26 -10.45
C VAL A 138 -3.96 3.24 -11.64
N SER A 139 -5.07 2.56 -11.50
CA SER A 139 -6.09 2.50 -12.53
C SER A 139 -7.46 2.89 -11.96
N PHE A 140 -8.21 3.61 -12.78
CA PHE A 140 -9.61 3.91 -12.56
C PHE A 140 -10.44 3.07 -13.53
N ALA A 141 -11.63 2.69 -13.11
CA ALA A 141 -12.58 1.98 -13.96
C ALA A 141 -13.94 2.66 -13.90
N LEU A 142 -14.58 2.77 -15.06
CA LEU A 142 -16.01 3.06 -15.15
C LEU A 142 -16.72 1.71 -15.20
N LEU A 143 -17.48 1.41 -14.14
CA LEU A 143 -18.21 0.16 -13.99
C LEU A 143 -19.67 0.35 -14.36
N ASN A 144 -20.24 -0.64 -15.02
CA ASN A 144 -21.68 -0.72 -15.17
C ASN A 144 -22.34 -0.82 -13.78
N PRO A 145 -23.35 0.00 -13.45
CA PRO A 145 -23.93 0.03 -12.12
C PRO A 145 -24.69 -1.26 -11.74
N GLU A 146 -25.20 -1.99 -12.74
CA GLU A 146 -25.97 -3.23 -12.51
C GLU A 146 -25.06 -4.47 -12.48
N SER A 147 -24.28 -4.69 -13.55
CA SER A 147 -23.40 -5.87 -13.65
C SER A 147 -22.11 -5.74 -12.85
N GLN A 148 -21.69 -4.53 -12.49
CA GLN A 148 -20.41 -4.22 -11.85
C GLN A 148 -19.20 -4.60 -12.72
N GLU A 149 -19.40 -4.82 -14.01
CA GLU A 149 -18.31 -5.08 -14.94
C GLU A 149 -17.64 -3.79 -15.40
N ILE A 150 -16.37 -3.91 -15.77
CA ILE A 150 -15.56 -2.79 -16.26
C ILE A 150 -15.93 -2.50 -17.71
N GLU A 151 -16.47 -1.32 -17.97
CA GLU A 151 -16.78 -0.85 -19.32
C GLU A 151 -15.61 -0.06 -19.94
N GLN A 152 -14.89 0.69 -19.13
CA GLN A 152 -13.67 1.38 -19.57
C GLN A 152 -12.68 1.50 -18.41
N MET A 153 -11.39 1.34 -18.70
CA MET A 153 -10.29 1.52 -17.74
C MET A 153 -9.43 2.71 -18.14
N ILE A 154 -9.00 3.48 -17.16
CA ILE A 154 -8.11 4.63 -17.28
C ILE A 154 -6.92 4.38 -16.39
N THR A 155 -5.72 4.28 -16.95
CA THR A 155 -4.48 4.04 -16.17
C THR A 155 -3.66 5.32 -16.08
N ASP A 156 -3.20 5.69 -14.88
CA ASP A 156 -2.24 6.76 -14.66
C ASP A 156 -0.82 6.20 -14.58
N ASP A 157 -0.07 6.31 -15.66
CA ASP A 157 1.33 5.87 -15.73
C ASP A 157 2.30 6.75 -14.94
N ASN A 158 1.89 7.95 -14.52
CA ASN A 158 2.70 8.88 -13.73
C ASN A 158 2.61 8.59 -12.23
N ALA A 159 1.56 7.91 -11.78
CA ALA A 159 1.33 7.59 -10.38
C ALA A 159 2.16 6.36 -9.97
N GLU A 160 3.33 6.59 -9.37
CA GLU A 160 4.30 5.54 -9.05
C GLU A 160 4.29 5.19 -7.55
N PRO A 161 3.75 4.01 -7.16
CA PRO A 161 3.63 3.63 -5.75
C PRO A 161 4.96 3.51 -4.98
N SER A 162 6.08 3.25 -5.65
CA SER A 162 7.39 3.19 -4.98
C SER A 162 7.92 4.56 -4.55
N ALA A 163 7.31 5.65 -5.03
CA ALA A 163 7.62 7.01 -4.61
C ALA A 163 6.80 7.48 -3.38
N TRP A 164 5.86 6.66 -2.89
CA TRP A 164 4.97 7.06 -1.79
C TRP A 164 5.55 6.63 -0.45
N ILE A 165 6.00 7.61 0.31
CA ILE A 165 6.61 7.40 1.62
C ILE A 165 5.76 8.06 2.72
N LYS A 166 5.82 7.50 3.91
CA LYS A 166 5.10 7.99 5.09
C LYS A 166 5.37 9.48 5.32
N GLY A 167 4.28 10.23 5.53
CA GLY A 167 4.35 11.67 5.82
C GLY A 167 4.49 12.57 4.59
N LYS A 168 4.46 12.00 3.37
CA LYS A 168 4.53 12.77 2.11
C LYS A 168 3.46 12.30 1.13
N ASP A 169 2.29 12.92 1.23
CA ASP A 169 1.20 12.65 0.29
C ASP A 169 1.59 13.04 -1.14
N LYS A 170 1.12 12.30 -2.12
CA LYS A 170 1.38 12.50 -3.54
C LYS A 170 0.10 12.72 -4.31
N THR A 171 0.05 13.84 -5.05
CA THR A 171 -1.09 14.20 -5.90
C THR A 171 -0.72 14.05 -7.36
N TYR A 172 -1.62 13.45 -8.12
CA TYR A 172 -1.53 13.23 -9.56
C TYR A 172 -2.79 13.70 -10.27
N ARG A 173 -2.70 13.80 -11.57
CA ARG A 173 -3.83 14.09 -12.45
C ARG A 173 -3.71 13.24 -13.70
N THR A 174 -4.77 12.52 -14.04
CA THR A 174 -4.89 11.81 -15.31
C THR A 174 -6.13 12.31 -16.06
N SER A 175 -6.14 12.16 -17.36
CA SER A 175 -7.26 12.55 -18.22
C SER A 175 -7.33 11.60 -19.41
N GLU A 176 -8.49 11.04 -19.68
CA GLU A 176 -8.71 10.08 -20.75
C GLU A 176 -10.06 10.34 -21.41
N THR A 177 -10.13 10.18 -22.74
CA THR A 177 -11.40 10.29 -23.47
C THR A 177 -12.32 9.12 -23.10
N VAL A 178 -13.56 9.45 -22.72
CA VAL A 178 -14.57 8.44 -22.38
C VAL A 178 -15.53 8.30 -23.54
N SER A 179 -15.54 7.13 -24.16
CA SER A 179 -16.33 6.84 -25.37
C SER A 179 -17.46 5.83 -25.12
N LEU A 180 -17.97 5.79 -23.90
CA LEU A 180 -19.09 4.94 -23.51
C LEU A 180 -20.44 5.58 -23.88
N PRO A 181 -21.52 4.80 -24.04
CA PRO A 181 -22.88 5.32 -24.23
C PRO A 181 -23.30 6.26 -23.07
N ALA A 182 -24.26 7.13 -23.33
CA ALA A 182 -24.88 7.93 -22.27
C ALA A 182 -25.51 7.00 -21.21
N GLY A 183 -25.32 7.34 -19.94
CA GLY A 183 -25.77 6.55 -18.81
C GLY A 183 -25.00 6.85 -17.54
N GLU A 184 -25.42 6.25 -16.44
CA GLU A 184 -24.70 6.30 -15.16
C GLU A 184 -23.65 5.22 -15.10
N TYR A 185 -22.47 5.57 -14.60
CA TYR A 185 -21.36 4.65 -14.38
C TYR A 185 -20.80 4.86 -12.96
N ILE A 186 -20.29 3.81 -12.36
CA ILE A 186 -19.58 3.92 -11.07
C ILE A 186 -18.09 4.11 -11.37
N LEU A 187 -17.53 5.24 -10.95
CA LEU A 187 -16.08 5.41 -10.92
C LEU A 187 -15.51 4.61 -9.76
N ALA A 188 -14.54 3.75 -10.04
CA ALA A 188 -13.82 2.96 -9.06
C ALA A 188 -12.31 3.07 -9.28
N VAL A 189 -11.52 2.77 -8.25
CA VAL A 189 -10.05 2.84 -8.29
C VAL A 189 -9.42 1.58 -7.73
N ALA A 190 -8.29 1.16 -8.31
CA ALA A 190 -7.45 0.10 -7.79
C ALA A 190 -5.96 0.39 -8.10
N ILE A 191 -5.07 -0.32 -7.42
CA ILE A 191 -3.69 -0.50 -7.89
C ILE A 191 -3.67 -1.84 -8.61
N THR A 192 -3.59 -1.79 -9.93
CA THR A 192 -3.65 -2.95 -10.82
C THR A 192 -2.27 -3.56 -11.06
N ASP A 193 -2.22 -4.83 -11.44
CA ASP A 193 -0.99 -5.55 -11.79
C ASP A 193 -0.96 -5.82 -13.31
N ASP A 194 -0.06 -5.16 -14.03
CA ASP A 194 0.10 -5.33 -15.48
C ASP A 194 0.51 -6.77 -15.86
N ALA A 195 1.14 -7.50 -14.94
CA ALA A 195 1.48 -8.90 -15.13
C ALA A 195 0.28 -9.85 -14.93
N GLN A 196 -0.87 -9.34 -14.47
CA GLN A 196 -2.10 -10.08 -14.17
C GLN A 196 -3.30 -9.49 -14.91
N GLU A 197 -3.14 -9.16 -16.18
CA GLU A 197 -4.24 -8.62 -17.04
C GLU A 197 -4.88 -7.36 -16.45
N LYS A 198 -4.10 -6.52 -15.77
CA LYS A 198 -4.56 -5.30 -15.08
C LYS A 198 -5.64 -5.55 -14.03
N LYS A 199 -5.66 -6.72 -13.40
CA LYS A 199 -6.50 -6.96 -12.22
C LYS A 199 -5.95 -6.25 -10.99
N PRO A 200 -6.80 -5.90 -10.00
CA PRO A 200 -6.31 -5.36 -8.72
C PRO A 200 -5.24 -6.27 -8.12
N GLY A 201 -4.04 -5.74 -7.94
CA GLY A 201 -2.85 -6.49 -7.49
C GLY A 201 -2.40 -6.14 -6.08
N LEU A 202 -2.82 -4.98 -5.55
CA LEU A 202 -2.55 -4.56 -4.19
C LEU A 202 -3.85 -4.15 -3.49
N ASN A 203 -4.03 -4.63 -2.25
CA ASN A 203 -5.14 -4.21 -1.41
C ASN A 203 -4.94 -2.77 -0.94
N LEU A 204 -5.94 -1.94 -1.12
CA LEU A 204 -5.95 -0.57 -0.58
C LEU A 204 -6.23 -0.59 0.92
N ALA A 205 -5.49 0.22 1.67
CA ALA A 205 -5.64 0.33 3.13
C ALA A 205 -6.81 1.27 3.49
N VAL A 206 -8.00 0.91 3.04
CA VAL A 206 -9.23 1.67 3.27
C VAL A 206 -10.15 0.91 4.23
N LYS A 207 -10.49 1.54 5.35
CA LYS A 207 -11.44 1.00 6.32
C LYS A 207 -12.87 1.36 5.88
N ASN A 208 -13.75 0.36 5.84
CA ASN A 208 -15.17 0.53 5.50
C ASN A 208 -15.42 1.05 4.06
N GLY A 209 -14.50 0.79 3.13
CA GLY A 209 -14.70 1.08 1.71
C GLY A 209 -15.72 0.12 1.06
N SER A 210 -16.44 0.62 0.07
CA SER A 210 -17.28 -0.22 -0.79
C SER A 210 -16.44 -0.78 -1.93
N PHE A 211 -16.25 -2.08 -1.98
CA PHE A 211 -15.45 -2.76 -2.99
C PHE A 211 -16.26 -3.71 -3.86
N THR A 212 -15.84 -3.83 -5.11
CA THR A 212 -16.27 -4.90 -6.01
C THR A 212 -15.05 -5.47 -6.74
N ASN A 213 -14.81 -6.77 -6.65
CA ASN A 213 -13.67 -7.47 -7.27
C ASN A 213 -12.30 -6.78 -7.04
N GLY A 214 -12.08 -6.19 -5.85
CA GLY A 214 -10.84 -5.46 -5.51
C GLY A 214 -10.81 -3.98 -5.92
N TRP A 215 -11.83 -3.49 -6.63
CA TRP A 215 -11.99 -2.09 -7.00
C TRP A 215 -12.74 -1.32 -5.91
N LEU A 216 -12.15 -0.24 -5.41
CA LEU A 216 -12.80 0.68 -4.46
C LEU A 216 -13.74 1.61 -5.23
N LYS A 217 -15.03 1.55 -4.94
CA LYS A 217 -16.03 2.47 -5.53
C LYS A 217 -15.88 3.86 -4.92
N ILE A 218 -15.85 4.88 -5.80
CA ILE A 218 -15.64 6.28 -5.43
C ILE A 218 -16.94 7.08 -5.51
N GLY A 219 -17.67 6.96 -6.62
CA GLY A 219 -18.90 7.72 -6.85
C GLY A 219 -19.49 7.45 -8.22
N THR A 220 -20.58 8.15 -8.53
CA THR A 220 -21.25 8.06 -9.82
C THR A 220 -20.72 9.10 -10.80
N CYS A 221 -20.51 8.71 -12.04
CA CYS A 221 -20.19 9.57 -13.17
C CYS A 221 -21.30 9.43 -14.22
N LEU A 222 -21.95 10.54 -14.58
CA LEU A 222 -22.97 10.58 -15.62
C LEU A 222 -22.33 10.89 -16.97
N LEU A 223 -22.54 10.04 -17.95
CA LEU A 223 -22.20 10.33 -19.34
C LEU A 223 -23.46 10.77 -20.10
N TYR A 224 -23.35 11.85 -20.88
CA TYR A 224 -24.46 12.37 -21.66
C TYR A 224 -24.04 12.62 -23.13
N THR A 225 -25.01 12.70 -24.03
CA THR A 225 -24.79 13.08 -25.43
C THR A 225 -25.01 14.59 -25.63
N SER A 226 -24.55 15.13 -26.76
CA SER A 226 -24.76 16.55 -27.12
C SER A 226 -26.24 16.97 -27.09
N ASP A 227 -27.13 16.07 -27.47
CA ASP A 227 -28.56 16.37 -27.57
C ASP A 227 -29.26 16.46 -26.18
N ALA A 228 -28.66 15.90 -25.16
CA ALA A 228 -29.15 15.95 -23.77
C ALA A 228 -28.62 17.14 -22.97
N ALA A 229 -27.68 17.93 -23.52
CA ALA A 229 -27.13 19.11 -22.84
C ALA A 229 -28.14 20.26 -22.73
N ASP A 230 -29.13 20.34 -23.64
CA ASP A 230 -30.16 21.38 -23.63
C ASP A 230 -31.25 21.17 -22.55
N ASP A 231 -31.38 19.93 -22.02
CA ASP A 231 -32.35 19.60 -20.99
C ASP A 231 -31.81 19.81 -19.53
N LEU A 232 -30.50 20.14 -19.40
CA LEU A 232 -29.85 20.35 -18.10
C LEU A 232 -29.66 21.85 -17.73
N THR A 233 -30.10 22.78 -18.56
CA THR A 233 -30.10 24.23 -18.33
C THR A 233 -31.51 24.75 -18.03
#